data_8d44ebdfc5a7ed68483949e080706814
#
_entry.id   8d44ebdfc5a7ed68483949e080706814
#
_cell.length_a   1.000
_cell.length_b   1.000
_cell.length_c   1.000
_cell.angle_alpha   90.00
_cell.angle_beta   90.00
_cell.angle_gamma   90.00
#
_symmetry.space_group_name_H-M   'P 1'
#
loop_
_entity.id
_entity.type
_entity.pdbx_description
1 polymer ?
#
loop_
_entity_poly.entity_id
_entity_poly.type
_entity_poly.pdbx_seq_one_letter_code
_entity_poly.pdbx_strand_id
1 'polypeptide(L)'
;GAFQQAFVPMLADVKSNRSAEETKSFIDKVASLLGFIVLCVSILGVIAAPILVFVIASGLVEEPATFDTATRLTRYMFPYIFFMSLVALSSSVLNTWKHFAIPAAVPILLNLSLITATLFVAPLFDQPIYALAVGVMAGGFLQLAVQIPQLAKLHLLPRFVNPFKAMKDPSVRRVLKLMVPALFAVGVAQISILINTNIASFLAEGSVTWLAY
;
A
#
# COMPACT_ATOMS: atom_id res chain seq x y z
N GLY A 1 7.76 -5.82 -0.84
CA GLY A 1 6.57 -6.65 -1.02
C GLY A 1 6.58 -7.49 -2.29
N ALA A 2 5.51 -8.24 -2.51
CA ALA A 2 5.38 -9.12 -3.68
C ALA A 2 5.53 -8.38 -5.01
N PHE A 3 4.99 -7.17 -5.10
CA PHE A 3 5.11 -6.33 -6.30
C PHE A 3 6.57 -6.00 -6.62
N GLN A 4 7.35 -5.56 -5.63
CA GLN A 4 8.75 -5.20 -5.83
C GLN A 4 9.59 -6.41 -6.24
N GLN A 5 9.32 -7.57 -5.67
CA GLN A 5 10.02 -8.82 -6.02
C GLN A 5 9.82 -9.21 -7.48
N ALA A 6 8.65 -8.94 -8.03
CA ALA A 6 8.35 -9.20 -9.44
C ALA A 6 8.83 -8.08 -10.37
N PHE A 7 8.65 -6.83 -9.95
CA PHE A 7 8.86 -5.66 -10.80
C PHE A 7 10.34 -5.29 -10.96
N VAL A 8 11.12 -5.31 -9.88
CA VAL A 8 12.54 -4.86 -9.90
C VAL A 8 13.39 -5.68 -10.88
N PRO A 9 13.34 -7.03 -10.88
CA PRO A 9 14.10 -7.82 -11.86
C PRO A 9 13.67 -7.54 -13.30
N MET A 10 12.38 -7.39 -13.55
CA MET A 10 11.86 -7.09 -14.88
C MET A 10 12.27 -5.70 -15.36
N LEU A 11 12.22 -4.71 -14.46
CA LEU A 11 12.65 -3.35 -14.78
C LEU A 11 14.15 -3.28 -15.07
N ALA A 12 14.98 -3.99 -14.31
CA ALA A 12 16.41 -4.08 -14.54
C ALA A 12 16.72 -4.73 -15.90
N ASP A 13 16.01 -5.79 -16.26
CA ASP A 13 16.15 -6.46 -17.55
C ASP A 13 15.75 -5.53 -18.71
N VAL A 14 14.59 -4.88 -18.62
CA VAL A 14 14.12 -3.94 -19.64
C VAL A 14 15.09 -2.76 -19.79
N LYS A 15 15.57 -2.20 -18.67
CA LYS A 15 16.53 -1.10 -18.68
C LYS A 15 17.85 -1.48 -19.38
N SER A 16 18.35 -2.70 -19.16
CA SER A 16 19.62 -3.17 -19.70
C SER A 16 19.55 -3.56 -21.17
N ASN A 17 18.42 -4.11 -21.63
CA ASN A 17 18.30 -4.76 -22.93
C ASN A 17 17.42 -4.01 -23.93
N ARG A 18 16.77 -2.92 -23.52
CA ARG A 18 15.86 -2.14 -24.36
C ARG A 18 16.22 -0.66 -24.34
N SER A 19 15.64 0.11 -25.29
CA SER A 19 15.83 1.56 -25.36
C SER A 19 15.25 2.29 -24.14
N ALA A 20 15.68 3.55 -23.94
CA ALA A 20 15.13 4.40 -22.90
C ALA A 20 13.63 4.64 -23.09
N GLU A 21 13.16 4.77 -24.34
CA GLU A 21 11.74 4.95 -24.65
C GLU A 21 10.91 3.71 -24.31
N GLU A 22 11.40 2.53 -24.65
CA GLU A 22 10.75 1.26 -24.31
C GLU A 22 10.70 1.04 -22.80
N THR A 23 11.77 1.38 -22.09
CA THR A 23 11.84 1.30 -20.63
C THR A 23 10.81 2.23 -20.00
N LYS A 24 10.73 3.48 -20.47
CA LYS A 24 9.71 4.44 -19.99
C LYS A 24 8.30 3.97 -20.28
N SER A 25 8.05 3.43 -21.46
CA SER A 25 6.75 2.84 -21.81
C SER A 25 6.37 1.68 -20.89
N PHE A 26 7.32 0.83 -20.54
CA PHE A 26 7.12 -0.27 -19.59
C PHE A 26 6.72 0.27 -18.20
N ILE A 27 7.43 1.27 -17.70
CA ILE A 27 7.11 1.92 -16.42
C ILE A 27 5.72 2.54 -16.47
N ASP A 28 5.36 3.25 -17.52
CA ASP A 28 4.04 3.86 -17.69
C ASP A 28 2.91 2.83 -17.65
N LYS A 29 3.10 1.70 -18.34
CA LYS A 29 2.13 0.61 -18.39
C LYS A 29 1.94 -0.07 -17.03
N VAL A 30 3.04 -0.39 -16.36
CA VAL A 30 2.99 -1.02 -15.04
C VAL A 30 2.38 -0.08 -14.03
N ALA A 31 2.78 1.19 -14.02
CA ALA A 31 2.23 2.19 -13.10
C ALA A 31 0.74 2.40 -13.30
N SER A 32 0.28 2.49 -14.54
CA SER A 32 -1.14 2.68 -14.86
C SER A 32 -1.99 1.47 -14.47
N LEU A 33 -1.51 0.27 -14.74
CA LEU A 33 -2.19 -0.97 -14.35
C LEU A 33 -2.22 -1.14 -12.83
N LEU A 34 -1.10 -0.94 -12.16
CA LEU A 34 -1.01 -1.02 -10.70
C LEU A 34 -1.94 0.01 -10.05
N GLY A 35 -1.87 1.27 -10.50
CA GLY A 35 -2.72 2.35 -10.01
C GLY A 35 -4.20 2.04 -10.17
N PHE A 36 -4.60 1.50 -11.31
CA PHE A 36 -5.99 1.10 -11.57
C PHE A 36 -6.44 -0.04 -10.64
N ILE A 37 -5.63 -1.10 -10.51
CA ILE A 37 -5.95 -2.25 -9.65
C ILE A 37 -6.06 -1.82 -8.18
N VAL A 38 -5.10 -1.08 -7.67
CA VAL A 38 -5.13 -0.67 -6.26
C VAL A 38 -6.20 0.37 -5.98
N LEU A 39 -6.54 1.21 -6.95
CA LEU A 39 -7.69 2.12 -6.84
C LEU A 39 -8.99 1.34 -6.70
N CYS A 40 -9.20 0.33 -7.54
CA CYS A 40 -10.37 -0.55 -7.46
C CYS A 40 -10.41 -1.29 -6.12
N VAL A 41 -9.29 -1.85 -5.67
CA VAL A 41 -9.18 -2.52 -4.36
C VAL A 41 -9.48 -1.56 -3.23
N SER A 42 -8.99 -0.34 -3.27
CA SER A 42 -9.24 0.68 -2.25
C SER A 42 -10.72 1.05 -2.18
N ILE A 43 -11.37 1.25 -3.32
CA ILE A 43 -12.82 1.56 -3.39
C ILE A 43 -13.63 0.38 -2.83
N LEU A 44 -13.33 -0.84 -3.25
CA LEU A 44 -14.01 -2.03 -2.75
C LEU A 44 -13.80 -2.21 -1.24
N GLY A 45 -12.60 -1.94 -0.74
CA GLY A 45 -12.29 -2.01 0.68
C GLY A 45 -13.05 -0.99 1.52
N VAL A 46 -13.20 0.24 1.01
CA VAL A 46 -14.02 1.28 1.68
C VAL A 46 -15.48 0.86 1.76
N ILE A 47 -16.03 0.30 0.68
CA ILE A 47 -17.42 -0.17 0.63
C ILE A 47 -17.62 -1.39 1.53
N ALA A 48 -16.68 -2.34 1.49
CA ALA A 48 -16.76 -3.61 2.20
C ALA A 48 -16.16 -3.57 3.62
N ALA A 49 -15.76 -2.41 4.14
CA ALA A 49 -15.12 -2.30 5.45
C ALA A 49 -15.90 -2.97 6.59
N PRO A 50 -17.23 -2.84 6.72
CA PRO A 50 -17.97 -3.54 7.76
C PRO A 50 -17.85 -5.05 7.68
N ILE A 51 -17.89 -5.60 6.46
CA ILE A 51 -17.76 -7.05 6.22
C ILE A 51 -16.36 -7.52 6.59
N LEU A 52 -15.32 -6.75 6.24
CA LEU A 52 -13.94 -7.08 6.56
C LEU A 52 -13.69 -7.09 8.08
N VAL A 53 -14.20 -6.11 8.81
CA VAL A 53 -14.10 -6.06 10.27
C VAL A 53 -14.86 -7.24 10.90
N PHE A 54 -16.04 -7.57 10.38
CA PHE A 54 -16.80 -8.74 10.84
C PHE A 54 -16.03 -10.05 10.65
N VAL A 55 -15.39 -10.24 9.49
CA VAL A 55 -14.62 -11.45 9.20
C VAL A 55 -13.34 -11.54 10.04
N ILE A 56 -12.63 -10.41 10.22
CA ILE A 56 -11.35 -10.39 10.92
C ILE A 56 -11.53 -10.45 12.43
N ALA A 57 -12.52 -9.75 12.97
CA ALA A 57 -12.71 -9.54 14.39
C ALA A 57 -14.21 -9.61 14.77
N SER A 58 -14.83 -10.74 14.48
CA SER A 58 -16.28 -10.94 14.70
C SER A 58 -16.70 -10.77 16.16
N GLY A 59 -15.80 -11.00 17.11
CA GLY A 59 -16.07 -10.75 18.53
C GLY A 59 -16.39 -9.30 18.86
N LEU A 60 -15.93 -8.33 18.06
CA LEU A 60 -16.22 -6.91 18.24
C LEU A 60 -17.68 -6.56 17.93
N VAL A 61 -18.43 -7.42 17.26
CA VAL A 61 -19.85 -7.20 16.94
C VAL A 61 -20.70 -7.09 18.21
N GLU A 62 -20.27 -7.72 19.29
CA GLU A 62 -20.91 -7.62 20.59
C GLU A 62 -20.76 -6.24 21.26
N GLU A 63 -19.80 -5.45 20.78
CA GLU A 63 -19.55 -4.08 21.22
C GLU A 63 -19.78 -3.10 20.06
N PRO A 64 -21.00 -2.61 19.83
CA PRO A 64 -21.34 -1.82 18.64
C PRO A 64 -20.49 -0.57 18.45
N ALA A 65 -20.10 0.11 19.53
CA ALA A 65 -19.25 1.30 19.44
C ALA A 65 -17.83 0.96 18.94
N THR A 66 -17.25 -0.12 19.43
CA THR A 66 -15.92 -0.59 19.01
C THR A 66 -15.95 -1.08 17.56
N PHE A 67 -17.00 -1.80 17.18
CA PHE A 67 -17.20 -2.26 15.80
C PHE A 67 -17.32 -1.08 14.82
N ASP A 68 -18.10 -0.04 15.16
CA ASP A 68 -18.26 1.15 14.34
C ASP A 68 -16.94 1.92 14.18
N THR A 69 -16.18 2.09 15.27
CA THR A 69 -14.86 2.72 15.23
C THR A 69 -13.90 1.94 14.35
N ALA A 70 -13.82 0.62 14.51
CA ALA A 70 -12.98 -0.24 13.70
C ALA A 70 -13.34 -0.16 12.20
N THR A 71 -14.62 -0.13 11.88
CA THR A 71 -15.13 0.01 10.52
C THR A 71 -14.71 1.36 9.90
N ARG A 72 -14.89 2.45 10.64
CA ARG A 72 -14.51 3.79 10.18
C ARG A 72 -13.00 3.90 9.95
N LEU A 73 -12.21 3.41 10.89
CA LEU A 73 -10.74 3.39 10.75
C LEU A 73 -10.30 2.57 9.53
N THR A 74 -10.91 1.42 9.30
CA THR A 74 -10.65 0.59 8.13
C THR A 74 -10.92 1.37 6.84
N ARG A 75 -12.05 2.08 6.77
CA ARG A 75 -12.40 2.93 5.61
C ARG A 75 -11.38 4.03 5.37
N TYR A 76 -10.92 4.70 6.43
CA TYR A 76 -9.94 5.77 6.30
C TYR A 76 -8.55 5.26 5.93
N MET A 77 -8.23 4.01 6.29
CA MET A 77 -6.92 3.41 6.02
C MET A 77 -6.79 2.78 4.63
N PHE A 78 -7.90 2.40 3.98
CA PHE A 78 -7.85 1.76 2.67
C PHE A 78 -7.17 2.61 1.58
N PRO A 79 -7.41 3.92 1.46
CA PRO A 79 -6.68 4.77 0.52
C PRO A 79 -5.16 4.78 0.72
N TYR A 80 -4.68 4.45 1.93
CA TYR A 80 -3.25 4.29 2.20
C TYR A 80 -2.62 3.18 1.34
N ILE A 81 -3.35 2.12 1.04
CA ILE A 81 -2.90 1.03 0.14
C ILE A 81 -2.56 1.59 -1.24
N PHE A 82 -3.38 2.51 -1.74
CA PHE A 82 -3.12 3.18 -3.01
C PHE A 82 -1.81 3.96 -2.99
N PHE A 83 -1.60 4.79 -1.97
CA PHE A 83 -0.33 5.53 -1.81
C PHE A 83 0.87 4.61 -1.65
N MET A 84 0.77 3.59 -0.82
CA MET A 84 1.87 2.66 -0.57
C MET A 84 2.27 1.85 -1.80
N SER A 85 1.31 1.48 -2.63
CA SER A 85 1.59 0.78 -3.88
C SER A 85 2.36 1.68 -4.86
N LEU A 86 1.97 2.94 -4.97
CA LEU A 86 2.68 3.92 -5.80
C LEU A 86 4.05 4.30 -5.21
N VAL A 87 4.17 4.36 -3.89
CA VAL A 87 5.46 4.52 -3.19
C VAL A 87 6.39 3.35 -3.51
N ALA A 88 5.90 2.13 -3.45
CA ALA A 88 6.68 0.94 -3.78
C ALA A 88 7.17 0.95 -5.24
N LEU A 89 6.30 1.32 -6.18
CA LEU A 89 6.67 1.48 -7.58
C LEU A 89 7.76 2.54 -7.75
N SER A 90 7.55 3.71 -7.19
CA SER A 90 8.48 4.86 -7.30
C SER A 90 9.83 4.54 -6.68
N SER A 91 9.85 3.92 -5.51
CA SER A 91 11.07 3.46 -4.84
C SER A 91 11.81 2.42 -5.67
N SER A 92 11.09 1.49 -6.30
CA SER A 92 11.66 0.48 -7.18
C SER A 92 12.35 1.10 -8.40
N VAL A 93 11.72 2.10 -9.00
CA VAL A 93 12.30 2.84 -10.12
C VAL A 93 13.56 3.60 -9.68
N LEU A 94 13.48 4.36 -8.59
CA LEU A 94 14.63 5.12 -8.09
C LEU A 94 15.79 4.21 -7.69
N ASN A 95 15.54 3.08 -7.05
CA ASN A 95 16.56 2.10 -6.69
C ASN A 95 17.22 1.49 -7.93
N THR A 96 16.46 1.21 -8.97
CA THR A 96 16.97 0.65 -10.24
C THR A 96 17.90 1.64 -10.94
N TRP A 97 17.67 2.94 -10.81
CA TRP A 97 18.56 4.00 -11.29
C TRP A 97 19.59 4.43 -10.26
N LYS A 98 19.79 3.65 -9.19
CA LYS A 98 20.79 3.87 -8.13
C LYS A 98 20.60 5.17 -7.33
N HIS A 99 19.38 5.67 -7.25
CA HIS A 99 18.99 6.80 -6.39
C HIS A 99 18.37 6.29 -5.09
N PHE A 100 19.22 5.92 -4.14
CA PHE A 100 18.79 5.21 -2.92
C PHE A 100 18.37 6.11 -1.76
N ALA A 101 18.84 7.37 -1.75
CA ALA A 101 18.68 8.27 -0.60
C ALA A 101 17.20 8.57 -0.30
N ILE A 102 16.42 8.90 -1.32
CA ILE A 102 15.00 9.24 -1.15
C ILE A 102 14.17 8.02 -0.74
N PRO A 103 14.28 6.84 -1.43
CA PRO A 103 13.60 5.64 -0.95
C PRO A 103 13.97 5.23 0.48
N ALA A 104 15.23 5.39 0.87
CA ALA A 104 15.68 5.11 2.23
C ALA A 104 15.09 6.05 3.28
N ALA A 105 14.78 7.29 2.91
CA ALA A 105 14.15 8.27 3.79
C ALA A 105 12.63 8.10 3.94
N VAL A 106 11.99 7.35 3.07
CA VAL A 106 10.53 7.17 3.04
C VAL A 106 9.95 6.72 4.40
N PRO A 107 10.50 5.70 5.09
CA PRO A 107 9.98 5.29 6.40
C PRO A 107 10.06 6.40 7.46
N ILE A 108 11.06 7.27 7.37
CA ILE A 108 11.23 8.39 8.30
C ILE A 108 10.05 9.36 8.19
N LEU A 109 9.59 9.62 6.98
CA LEU A 109 8.45 10.52 6.74
C LEU A 109 7.16 10.00 7.38
N LEU A 110 6.91 8.70 7.32
CA LEU A 110 5.75 8.11 8.00
C LEU A 110 5.85 8.30 9.52
N ASN A 111 7.01 8.01 10.11
CA ASN A 111 7.23 8.17 11.54
C ASN A 111 7.07 9.62 11.98
N LEU A 112 7.63 10.58 11.25
CA LEU A 112 7.48 12.01 11.53
C LEU A 112 6.01 12.45 11.41
N SER A 113 5.29 11.96 10.41
CA SER A 113 3.87 12.24 10.25
C SER A 113 3.04 11.71 11.42
N LEU A 114 3.31 10.50 11.89
CA LEU A 114 2.63 9.91 13.05
C LEU A 114 2.95 10.66 14.33
N ILE A 115 4.19 11.05 14.56
CA ILE A 115 4.59 11.84 15.73
C ILE A 115 3.89 13.20 15.70
N THR A 116 3.90 13.89 14.58
CA THR A 116 3.24 15.18 14.41
C THR A 116 1.73 15.06 14.65
N ALA A 117 1.10 14.03 14.09
CA ALA A 117 -0.33 13.78 14.30
C ALA A 117 -0.66 13.53 15.77
N THR A 118 0.17 12.76 16.47
CA THR A 118 -0.04 12.46 17.89
C THR A 118 0.08 13.71 18.75
N LEU A 119 1.03 14.60 18.46
CA LEU A 119 1.29 15.78 19.28
C LEU A 119 0.31 16.93 18.99
N PHE A 120 -0.04 17.15 17.73
CA PHE A 120 -0.78 18.35 17.31
C PHE A 120 -2.20 18.08 16.82
N VAL A 121 -2.49 16.91 16.32
CA VAL A 121 -3.81 16.56 15.74
C VAL A 121 -4.67 15.78 16.73
N ALA A 122 -4.09 14.89 17.52
CA ALA A 122 -4.83 14.09 18.50
C ALA A 122 -5.70 14.91 19.46
N PRO A 123 -5.26 16.08 19.98
CA PRO A 123 -6.09 16.92 20.87
C PRO A 123 -7.34 17.47 20.19
N LEU A 124 -7.40 17.49 18.86
CA LEU A 124 -8.55 18.00 18.09
C LEU A 124 -9.69 16.98 17.93
N PHE A 125 -9.43 15.72 18.24
CA PHE A 125 -10.41 14.63 18.13
C PHE A 125 -10.85 14.13 19.51
N ASP A 126 -12.12 13.78 19.64
CA ASP A 126 -12.68 13.14 20.84
C ASP A 126 -12.03 11.77 21.07
N GLN A 127 -11.78 11.03 19.96
CA GLN A 127 -11.04 9.77 19.99
C GLN A 127 -9.66 9.96 19.31
N PRO A 128 -8.55 9.98 20.07
CA PRO A 128 -7.22 10.24 19.53
C PRO A 128 -6.75 9.29 18.43
N ILE A 129 -7.33 8.09 18.36
CA ILE A 129 -6.98 7.09 17.34
C ILE A 129 -7.23 7.59 15.91
N TYR A 130 -8.22 8.46 15.70
CA TYR A 130 -8.45 9.08 14.38
C TYR A 130 -7.32 9.99 13.94
N ALA A 131 -6.61 10.60 14.89
CA ALA A 131 -5.41 11.39 14.58
C ALA A 131 -4.29 10.51 13.99
N LEU A 132 -4.14 9.28 14.45
CA LEU A 132 -3.19 8.33 13.88
C LEU A 132 -3.58 7.96 12.45
N ALA A 133 -4.86 7.80 12.15
CA ALA A 133 -5.33 7.56 10.78
C ALA A 133 -5.00 8.74 9.86
N VAL A 134 -5.20 9.97 10.33
CA VAL A 134 -4.78 11.19 9.60
C VAL A 134 -3.27 11.19 9.38
N GLY A 135 -2.48 10.84 10.40
CA GLY A 135 -1.02 10.74 10.31
C GLY A 135 -0.54 9.73 9.27
N VAL A 136 -1.17 8.58 9.22
CA VAL A 136 -0.87 7.52 8.23
C VAL A 136 -1.19 8.01 6.80
N MET A 137 -2.34 8.63 6.61
CA MET A 137 -2.75 9.15 5.30
C MET A 137 -1.83 10.28 4.84
N ALA A 138 -1.53 11.23 5.71
CA ALA A 138 -0.60 12.32 5.42
C ALA A 138 0.81 11.78 5.14
N GLY A 139 1.25 10.79 5.92
CA GLY A 139 2.53 10.10 5.71
C GLY A 139 2.61 9.41 4.37
N GLY A 140 1.58 8.69 3.97
CA GLY A 140 1.50 8.04 2.65
C GLY A 140 1.58 9.04 1.51
N PHE A 141 0.85 10.14 1.61
CA PHE A 141 0.92 11.23 0.63
C PHE A 141 2.31 11.85 0.55
N LEU A 142 2.94 12.16 1.70
CA LEU A 142 4.29 12.73 1.75
C LEU A 142 5.35 11.77 1.20
N GLN A 143 5.24 10.50 1.51
CA GLN A 143 6.13 9.46 1.00
C GLN A 143 6.10 9.37 -0.53
N LEU A 144 4.94 9.53 -1.12
CA LEU A 144 4.80 9.60 -2.57
C LEU A 144 5.31 10.92 -3.12
N ALA A 145 4.89 12.04 -2.52
CA ALA A 145 5.21 13.38 -2.98
C ALA A 145 6.72 13.67 -3.02
N VAL A 146 7.48 13.16 -2.05
CA VAL A 146 8.93 13.38 -2.00
C VAL A 146 9.69 12.67 -3.13
N GLN A 147 9.11 11.61 -3.70
CA GLN A 147 9.71 10.86 -4.80
C GLN A 147 9.45 11.47 -6.18
N ILE A 148 8.36 12.23 -6.32
CA ILE A 148 7.95 12.82 -7.61
C ILE A 148 9.02 13.74 -8.22
N PRO A 149 9.63 14.70 -7.48
CA PRO A 149 10.66 15.57 -8.06
C PRO A 149 11.85 14.81 -8.62
N GLN A 150 12.30 13.76 -7.94
CA GLN A 150 13.43 12.97 -8.39
C GLN A 150 13.09 12.14 -9.63
N LEU A 151 11.91 11.56 -9.69
CA LEU A 151 11.41 10.86 -10.89
C LEU A 151 11.29 11.82 -12.07
N ALA A 152 10.80 13.04 -11.83
CA ALA A 152 10.70 14.05 -12.87
C ALA A 152 12.07 14.48 -13.41
N LYS A 153 13.08 14.63 -12.55
CA LYS A 153 14.46 14.94 -12.95
C LYS A 153 15.09 13.86 -13.83
N LEU A 154 14.76 12.61 -13.57
CA LEU A 154 15.21 11.46 -14.35
C LEU A 154 14.39 11.20 -15.62
N HIS A 155 13.34 12.00 -15.86
CA HIS A 155 12.37 11.79 -16.96
C HIS A 155 11.67 10.42 -16.87
N LEU A 156 11.46 9.92 -15.65
CA LEU A 156 10.85 8.62 -15.36
C LEU A 156 9.49 8.73 -14.70
N LEU A 157 8.94 9.94 -14.55
CA LEU A 157 7.61 10.13 -13.98
C LEU A 157 6.57 9.45 -14.86
N PRO A 158 5.80 8.47 -14.33
CA PRO A 158 4.85 7.71 -15.12
C PRO A 158 3.76 8.59 -15.72
N ARG A 159 3.38 8.29 -16.97
CA ARG A 159 2.21 8.85 -17.62
C ARG A 159 1.07 7.85 -17.60
N PHE A 160 -0.16 8.34 -17.45
CA PHE A 160 -1.32 7.48 -17.52
C PHE A 160 -1.49 6.93 -18.95
N VAL A 161 -1.60 5.60 -19.03
CA VAL A 161 -1.97 4.88 -20.24
C VAL A 161 -3.14 3.95 -19.94
N ASN A 162 -3.86 3.50 -20.97
CA ASN A 162 -5.01 2.63 -20.77
C ASN A 162 -4.58 1.32 -20.08
N PRO A 163 -5.07 1.01 -18.86
CA PRO A 163 -4.67 -0.18 -18.13
C PRO A 163 -5.01 -1.48 -18.85
N PHE A 164 -6.12 -1.53 -19.57
CA PHE A 164 -6.53 -2.70 -20.32
C PHE A 164 -5.60 -2.99 -21.51
N LYS A 165 -5.11 -1.95 -22.16
CA LYS A 165 -4.06 -2.07 -23.19
C LYS A 165 -2.71 -2.45 -22.60
N ALA A 166 -2.38 -1.95 -21.41
CA ALA A 166 -1.16 -2.31 -20.71
C ALA A 166 -1.10 -3.80 -20.38
N MET A 167 -2.21 -4.43 -20.04
CA MET A 167 -2.28 -5.88 -19.79
C MET A 167 -1.94 -6.73 -21.00
N LYS A 168 -2.02 -6.19 -22.22
CA LYS A 168 -1.68 -6.92 -23.45
C LYS A 168 -0.18 -6.98 -23.69
N ASP A 169 0.61 -6.14 -23.05
CA ASP A 169 2.06 -6.15 -23.18
C ASP A 169 2.65 -7.42 -22.54
N PRO A 170 3.47 -8.21 -23.26
CA PRO A 170 4.06 -9.44 -22.73
C PRO A 170 4.92 -9.20 -21.48
N SER A 171 5.64 -8.08 -21.41
CA SER A 171 6.50 -7.73 -20.27
C SER A 171 5.66 -7.43 -19.01
N VAL A 172 4.55 -6.72 -19.16
CA VAL A 172 3.59 -6.46 -18.07
C VAL A 172 2.95 -7.76 -17.59
N ARG A 173 2.54 -8.63 -18.49
CA ARG A 173 2.00 -9.96 -18.14
C ARG A 173 3.01 -10.81 -17.37
N ARG A 174 4.29 -10.71 -17.72
CA ARG A 174 5.36 -11.43 -17.01
C ARG A 174 5.50 -10.94 -15.58
N VAL A 175 5.39 -9.63 -15.33
CA VAL A 175 5.34 -9.07 -13.96
C VAL A 175 4.19 -9.68 -13.18
N LEU A 176 2.99 -9.71 -13.75
CA LEU A 176 1.81 -10.30 -13.11
C LEU A 176 2.00 -11.78 -12.80
N LYS A 177 2.56 -12.54 -13.73
CA LYS A 177 2.86 -13.97 -13.51
C LYS A 177 3.87 -14.19 -12.39
N LEU A 178 4.88 -13.35 -12.28
CA LEU A 178 5.88 -13.42 -11.20
C LEU A 178 5.30 -13.03 -9.84
N MET A 179 4.24 -12.22 -9.82
CA MET A 179 3.55 -11.87 -8.57
C MET A 179 2.70 -13.01 -8.00
N VAL A 180 2.18 -13.90 -8.83
CA VAL A 180 1.24 -14.96 -8.40
C VAL A 180 1.82 -15.84 -7.28
N PRO A 181 3.02 -16.44 -7.42
CA PRO A 181 3.60 -17.24 -6.33
C PRO A 181 3.85 -16.44 -5.06
N ALA A 182 4.32 -15.19 -5.19
CA ALA A 182 4.58 -14.31 -4.06
C ALA A 182 3.28 -13.94 -3.33
N LEU A 183 2.21 -13.64 -4.06
CA LEU A 183 0.90 -13.36 -3.48
C LEU A 183 0.32 -14.59 -2.78
N PHE A 184 0.49 -15.77 -3.36
CA PHE A 184 0.04 -17.02 -2.74
C PHE A 184 0.75 -17.28 -1.40
N ALA A 185 2.07 -17.14 -1.38
CA ALA A 185 2.85 -17.32 -0.14
C ALA A 185 2.44 -16.32 0.96
N VAL A 186 2.28 -15.06 0.60
CA VAL A 186 1.79 -14.01 1.53
C VAL A 186 0.36 -14.32 1.99
N GLY A 187 -0.50 -14.76 1.07
CA GLY A 187 -1.90 -15.09 1.36
C GLY A 187 -2.04 -16.20 2.40
N VAL A 188 -1.25 -17.26 2.31
CA VAL A 188 -1.25 -18.36 3.28
C VAL A 188 -0.87 -17.85 4.68
N ALA A 189 0.17 -17.03 4.77
CA ALA A 189 0.58 -16.42 6.04
C ALA A 189 -0.52 -15.52 6.63
N GLN A 190 -1.17 -14.72 5.79
CA GLN A 190 -2.23 -13.81 6.23
C GLN A 190 -3.49 -14.55 6.70
N ILE A 191 -3.85 -15.67 6.09
CA ILE A 191 -4.99 -16.48 6.55
C ILE A 191 -4.78 -16.94 7.99
N SER A 192 -3.57 -17.39 8.34
CA SER A 192 -3.23 -17.78 9.72
C SER A 192 -3.41 -16.60 10.69
N ILE A 193 -2.93 -15.41 10.32
CA ILE A 193 -3.08 -14.19 11.13
C ILE A 193 -4.57 -13.85 11.30
N LEU A 194 -5.36 -13.93 10.24
CA LEU A 194 -6.80 -13.63 10.27
C LEU A 194 -7.55 -14.58 11.23
N ILE A 195 -7.25 -15.88 11.18
CA ILE A 195 -7.86 -16.87 12.08
C ILE A 195 -7.50 -16.54 13.54
N ASN A 196 -6.23 -16.29 13.81
CA ASN A 196 -5.77 -15.96 15.16
C ASN A 196 -6.40 -14.66 15.67
N THR A 197 -6.48 -13.63 14.84
CA THR A 197 -7.10 -12.34 15.17
C THR A 197 -8.59 -12.50 15.45
N ASN A 198 -9.28 -13.32 14.65
CA ASN A 198 -10.70 -13.59 14.86
C ASN A 198 -10.94 -14.28 16.21
N ILE A 199 -10.14 -15.29 16.53
CA ILE A 199 -10.21 -15.96 17.83
C ILE A 199 -9.94 -14.96 18.96
N ALA A 200 -8.89 -14.15 18.84
CA ALA A 200 -8.50 -13.16 19.85
C ALA A 200 -9.62 -12.11 20.08
N SER A 201 -10.44 -11.81 19.07
CA SER A 201 -11.53 -10.85 19.20
C SER A 201 -12.63 -11.28 20.18
N PHE A 202 -12.72 -12.57 20.49
CA PHE A 202 -13.64 -13.11 21.50
C PHE A 202 -13.04 -13.19 22.91
N LEU A 203 -11.76 -12.89 23.05
CA LEU A 203 -11.04 -12.91 24.33
C LEU A 203 -11.12 -11.55 25.02
N ALA A 204 -10.45 -11.45 26.19
CA ALA A 204 -10.41 -10.22 26.96
C ALA A 204 -9.93 -9.02 26.14
N GLU A 205 -10.36 -7.84 26.54
CA GLU A 205 -9.99 -6.57 25.90
C GLU A 205 -8.45 -6.44 25.77
N GLY A 206 -8.00 -6.06 24.59
CA GLY A 206 -6.58 -5.95 24.28
C GLY A 206 -5.93 -7.20 23.70
N SER A 207 -6.60 -8.36 23.67
CA SER A 207 -6.04 -9.62 23.18
C SER A 207 -5.60 -9.56 21.71
N VAL A 208 -6.32 -8.79 20.88
CA VAL A 208 -5.95 -8.58 19.47
C VAL A 208 -4.63 -7.81 19.36
N THR A 209 -4.43 -6.82 20.22
CA THR A 209 -3.18 -6.05 20.28
C THR A 209 -2.00 -6.91 20.75
N TRP A 210 -2.24 -7.75 21.75
CA TRP A 210 -1.21 -8.68 22.26
C TRP A 210 -0.76 -9.69 21.20
N LEU A 211 -1.67 -10.11 20.33
CA LEU A 211 -1.34 -11.05 19.25
C LEU A 211 -0.45 -10.42 18.18
N ALA A 212 -0.48 -9.09 18.04
CA ALA A 212 0.31 -8.36 17.06
C ALA A 212 1.78 -8.16 17.46
N TYR A 213 2.14 -8.40 18.73
CA TYR A 213 3.50 -8.33 19.27
C TYR A 213 4.06 -9.73 19.51
#